data_225fa9760d22963ec5faac4d4da8441a
#
_entry.id   225fa9760d22963ec5faac4d4da8441a
#
_cell.length_a   1.000
_cell.length_b   1.000
_cell.length_c   1.000
_cell.angle_alpha   90.00
_cell.angle_beta   90.00
_cell.angle_gamma   90.00
#
_symmetry.space_group_name_H-M   'P 1'
#
loop_
_entity.id
_entity.type
_entity.pdbx_description
1 polymer ?
#
loop_
_entity_poly.entity_id
_entity_poly.type
_entity_poly.pdbx_seq_one_letter_code
_entity_poly.pdbx_strand_id
1 'polypeptide(L)'
;MIKVKKNIPGIFGIFIILCSIVCAVFAYFIAPDKSPFANEMHLELSTLRPGTEVSFLHVPKDVSTSTSFIKQLVEGKVLNYKSIPVSTFTVSDSLVSYTRYGTEYLITIPNQDLVFAHGKSPIFSKTFFLGTDKYGRDLLSRLIVATRISLAVGFISVFISLLIGITLGLFAGYYGSWIDKCILWLINVVWSIPTLLMVIAISLALGKGFWQVFVAVGLTMWVEVARVVRGQVLSLKQMEYIQAARVL
;
A
#
# COMPACT_ATOMS: atom_id res chain seq x y z
N MET A 1 11.87 32.38 5.73
CA MET A 1 12.52 31.12 6.15
C MET A 1 11.86 30.61 7.44
N ILE A 2 11.12 29.53 7.34
CA ILE A 2 10.40 28.91 8.46
C ILE A 2 11.45 28.39 9.45
N LYS A 3 11.42 28.86 10.71
CA LYS A 3 12.32 28.42 11.78
C LYS A 3 11.98 26.98 12.21
N VAL A 4 12.26 26.00 11.37
CA VAL A 4 12.02 24.57 11.62
C VAL A 4 12.82 24.07 12.82
N LYS A 5 14.00 24.66 13.10
CA LYS A 5 14.91 24.23 14.17
C LYS A 5 14.37 24.34 15.61
N LYS A 6 13.23 25.01 15.86
CA LYS A 6 12.64 25.15 17.21
C LYS A 6 11.34 24.36 17.41
N ASN A 7 10.83 23.68 16.39
CA ASN A 7 9.56 22.95 16.47
C ASN A 7 9.80 21.43 16.52
N ILE A 8 10.11 20.90 17.68
CA ILE A 8 10.37 19.47 17.91
C ILE A 8 9.23 18.59 17.39
N PRO A 9 7.93 18.88 17.67
CA PRO A 9 6.83 18.09 17.09
C PRO A 9 6.80 18.09 15.57
N GLY A 10 7.12 19.23 14.93
CA GLY A 10 7.20 19.35 13.48
C GLY A 10 8.31 18.50 12.88
N ILE A 11 9.50 18.51 13.52
CA ILE A 11 10.64 17.67 13.08
C ILE A 11 10.29 16.19 13.21
N PHE A 12 9.65 15.80 14.31
CA PHE A 12 9.22 14.42 14.54
C PHE A 12 8.17 13.98 13.51
N GLY A 13 7.21 14.85 13.17
CA GLY A 13 6.23 14.58 12.12
C GLY A 13 6.88 14.37 10.74
N ILE A 14 7.84 15.23 10.35
CA ILE A 14 8.59 15.07 9.11
C ILE A 14 9.38 13.76 9.11
N PHE A 15 10.00 13.41 10.22
CA PHE A 15 10.74 12.14 10.35
C PHE A 15 9.83 10.93 10.11
N ILE A 16 8.63 10.88 10.72
CA ILE A 16 7.66 9.79 10.53
C ILE A 16 7.25 9.71 9.05
N ILE A 17 6.95 10.84 8.41
CA ILE A 17 6.57 10.88 7.00
C ILE A 17 7.70 10.33 6.12
N LEU A 18 8.94 10.76 6.34
CA LEU A 18 10.10 10.28 5.58
C LEU A 18 10.31 8.77 5.79
N CYS A 19 10.24 8.28 7.03
CA CYS A 19 10.31 6.85 7.32
C CYS A 19 9.21 6.07 6.59
N SER A 20 7.98 6.57 6.60
CA SER A 20 6.86 5.92 5.90
C SER A 20 7.07 5.87 4.39
N ILE A 21 7.60 6.94 3.80
CA ILE A 21 7.95 6.98 2.36
C ILE A 21 9.05 5.97 2.04
N VAL A 22 10.11 5.93 2.84
CA VAL A 22 11.21 4.96 2.67
C VAL A 22 10.69 3.54 2.78
N CYS A 23 9.88 3.24 3.81
CA CYS A 23 9.22 1.93 3.96
C CYS A 23 8.35 1.58 2.75
N ALA A 24 7.58 2.54 2.22
CA ALA A 24 6.73 2.31 1.06
C ALA A 24 7.54 2.05 -0.23
N VAL A 25 8.62 2.79 -0.47
CA VAL A 25 9.47 2.61 -1.66
C VAL A 25 10.19 1.27 -1.60
N PHE A 26 10.79 0.94 -0.45
CA PHE A 26 11.60 -0.26 -0.28
C PHE A 26 10.84 -1.44 0.37
N ALA A 27 9.51 -1.43 0.35
CA ALA A 27 8.67 -2.40 1.03
C ALA A 27 9.08 -3.87 0.76
N TYR A 28 9.28 -4.24 -0.51
CA TYR A 28 9.65 -5.60 -0.90
C TYR A 28 11.12 -5.98 -0.60
N PHE A 29 11.96 -5.00 -0.26
CA PHE A 29 13.34 -5.28 0.20
C PHE A 29 13.39 -5.46 1.71
N ILE A 30 12.56 -4.71 2.45
CA ILE A 30 12.49 -4.72 3.92
C ILE A 30 11.62 -5.89 4.41
N ALA A 31 10.54 -6.22 3.68
CA ALA A 31 9.62 -7.28 4.07
C ALA A 31 10.30 -8.66 4.06
N PRO A 32 10.13 -9.47 5.13
CA PRO A 32 10.58 -10.86 5.16
C PRO A 32 9.99 -11.73 4.04
N ASP A 33 8.70 -11.53 3.74
CA ASP A 33 8.05 -12.13 2.57
C ASP A 33 8.13 -11.17 1.37
N LYS A 34 8.94 -11.53 0.39
CA LYS A 34 9.17 -10.76 -0.84
C LYS A 34 8.21 -11.11 -1.97
N SER A 35 7.27 -12.01 -1.72
CA SER A 35 6.27 -12.41 -2.73
C SER A 35 5.35 -11.25 -3.09
N PRO A 36 4.73 -11.25 -4.27
CA PRO A 36 3.78 -10.22 -4.66
C PRO A 36 2.69 -10.03 -3.61
N PHE A 37 2.52 -8.78 -3.13
CA PHE A 37 1.58 -8.40 -2.07
C PHE A 37 1.80 -9.09 -0.72
N ALA A 38 3.02 -9.64 -0.46
CA ALA A 38 3.31 -10.47 0.71
C ALA A 38 2.21 -11.54 0.92
N ASN A 39 1.93 -12.30 -0.13
CA ASN A 39 0.78 -13.19 -0.20
C ASN A 39 1.18 -14.67 -0.27
N GLU A 40 2.32 -15.04 0.29
CA GLU A 40 2.68 -16.44 0.49
C GLU A 40 1.78 -17.04 1.59
N MET A 41 0.86 -17.93 1.18
CA MET A 41 -0.17 -18.50 2.06
C MET A 41 0.20 -19.90 2.51
N HIS A 42 0.09 -20.13 3.83
CA HIS A 42 0.28 -21.43 4.48
C HIS A 42 -0.84 -21.65 5.49
N LEU A 43 -1.94 -22.25 5.08
CA LEU A 43 -3.14 -22.42 5.93
C LEU A 43 -2.83 -23.19 7.21
N GLU A 44 -1.85 -24.07 7.17
CA GLU A 44 -1.35 -24.83 8.32
C GLU A 44 -0.70 -23.94 9.41
N LEU A 45 -0.26 -22.74 9.01
CA LEU A 45 0.36 -21.75 9.90
C LEU A 45 -0.62 -20.63 10.30
N SER A 46 -1.90 -20.88 10.24
CA SER A 46 -2.94 -19.90 10.59
C SER A 46 -2.77 -19.42 12.05
N THR A 47 -2.80 -18.11 12.25
CA THR A 47 -2.83 -17.46 13.59
C THR A 47 -1.68 -17.85 14.54
N LEU A 48 -0.46 -18.01 13.99
CA LEU A 48 0.74 -18.20 14.81
C LEU A 48 1.01 -16.97 15.67
N ARG A 49 1.57 -17.23 16.86
CA ARG A 49 1.96 -16.17 17.80
C ARG A 49 3.17 -15.37 17.27
N PRO A 50 3.29 -14.08 17.65
CA PRO A 50 4.48 -13.30 17.37
C PRO A 50 5.76 -13.99 17.88
N GLY A 51 6.82 -13.95 17.05
CA GLY A 51 8.12 -14.56 17.37
C GLY A 51 8.21 -16.06 17.10
N THR A 52 7.16 -16.70 16.55
CA THR A 52 7.22 -18.13 16.21
C THR A 52 8.17 -18.36 15.05
N GLU A 53 9.07 -19.34 15.21
CA GLU A 53 9.98 -19.82 14.17
C GLU A 53 9.44 -21.11 13.56
N VAL A 54 9.43 -21.18 12.24
CA VAL A 54 8.96 -22.35 11.47
C VAL A 54 9.99 -22.74 10.44
N SER A 55 10.25 -24.03 10.35
CA SER A 55 11.12 -24.61 9.32
C SER A 55 10.36 -24.85 8.02
N PHE A 56 11.00 -24.56 6.90
CA PHE A 56 10.43 -24.73 5.56
C PHE A 56 11.34 -25.58 4.69
N LEU A 57 10.73 -26.41 3.88
CA LEU A 57 11.34 -27.12 2.78
C LEU A 57 11.00 -26.41 1.48
N HIS A 58 11.98 -26.13 0.63
CA HIS A 58 11.76 -25.47 -0.66
C HIS A 58 11.82 -26.48 -1.80
N VAL A 59 10.71 -26.62 -2.54
CA VAL A 59 10.61 -27.47 -3.72
C VAL A 59 10.63 -26.57 -4.95
N PRO A 60 11.50 -26.79 -5.96
CA PRO A 60 11.56 -26.00 -7.18
C PRO A 60 10.20 -25.94 -7.90
N LYS A 61 9.93 -24.83 -8.54
CA LYS A 61 8.85 -24.67 -9.54
C LYS A 61 9.47 -24.42 -10.88
N ASP A 62 8.92 -25.02 -11.93
CA ASP A 62 9.31 -24.79 -13.32
C ASP A 62 8.88 -23.40 -13.85
N VAL A 63 9.19 -22.35 -13.10
CA VAL A 63 8.90 -20.98 -13.49
C VAL A 63 10.22 -20.23 -13.62
N SER A 64 10.69 -20.07 -14.84
CA SER A 64 11.82 -19.21 -15.15
C SER A 64 11.41 -17.75 -15.06
N THR A 65 11.73 -17.06 -13.99
CA THR A 65 11.44 -15.63 -13.82
C THR A 65 12.72 -14.83 -13.75
N SER A 66 13.16 -14.32 -14.91
CA SER A 66 14.08 -13.18 -14.93
C SER A 66 13.28 -11.91 -14.62
N THR A 67 13.28 -11.46 -13.38
CA THR A 67 12.61 -10.22 -13.00
C THR A 67 13.63 -9.09 -12.95
N SER A 68 13.41 -8.02 -13.76
CA SER A 68 14.18 -6.78 -13.68
C SER A 68 14.09 -6.20 -12.25
N PHE A 69 15.15 -5.52 -11.80
CA PHE A 69 15.21 -4.83 -10.51
C PHE A 69 14.00 -3.91 -10.26
N ILE A 70 13.61 -3.14 -11.28
CA ILE A 70 12.44 -2.24 -11.21
C ILE A 70 11.15 -3.05 -10.99
N LYS A 71 11.00 -4.19 -11.65
CA LYS A 71 9.83 -5.05 -11.49
C LYS A 71 9.77 -5.66 -10.09
N GLN A 72 10.90 -6.06 -9.53
CA GLN A 72 10.97 -6.54 -8.13
C GLN A 72 10.62 -5.44 -7.13
N LEU A 73 11.04 -4.19 -7.39
CA LEU A 73 10.69 -3.04 -6.55
C LEU A 73 9.18 -2.75 -6.59
N VAL A 74 8.53 -2.94 -7.73
CA VAL A 74 7.12 -2.56 -7.94
C VAL A 74 6.16 -3.68 -7.57
N GLU A 75 6.43 -4.90 -7.98
CA GLU A 75 5.50 -6.04 -7.90
C GLU A 75 5.92 -7.11 -6.88
N GLY A 76 7.14 -7.02 -6.35
CA GLY A 76 7.73 -8.07 -5.54
C GLY A 76 8.43 -9.14 -6.38
N LYS A 77 8.96 -10.17 -5.71
CA LYS A 77 9.68 -11.27 -6.35
C LYS A 77 8.79 -12.49 -6.48
N VAL A 78 8.56 -12.95 -7.70
CA VAL A 78 7.92 -14.26 -7.93
C VAL A 78 8.90 -15.35 -7.48
N LEU A 79 8.49 -16.17 -6.53
CA LEU A 79 9.31 -17.25 -6.02
C LEU A 79 9.33 -18.41 -7.03
N ASN A 80 10.53 -18.88 -7.36
CA ASN A 80 10.78 -20.05 -8.22
C ASN A 80 10.75 -21.38 -7.46
N TYR A 81 10.23 -21.36 -6.23
CA TYR A 81 10.07 -22.52 -5.38
C TYR A 81 8.72 -22.44 -4.64
N LYS A 82 8.27 -23.60 -4.16
CA LYS A 82 7.14 -23.72 -3.23
C LYS A 82 7.71 -24.01 -1.84
N SER A 83 7.35 -23.17 -0.86
CA SER A 83 7.69 -23.38 0.53
C SER A 83 6.68 -24.34 1.18
N ILE A 84 7.16 -25.37 1.83
CA ILE A 84 6.35 -26.35 2.58
C ILE A 84 6.75 -26.24 4.06
N PRO A 85 5.83 -25.82 4.95
CA PRO A 85 6.13 -25.76 6.38
C PRO A 85 6.23 -27.18 6.95
N VAL A 86 7.29 -27.42 7.73
CA VAL A 86 7.60 -28.74 8.31
C VAL A 86 7.71 -28.65 9.84
N SER A 87 7.23 -29.68 10.54
CA SER A 87 7.35 -29.79 12.00
C SER A 87 8.60 -30.61 12.39
N THR A 88 8.80 -31.74 11.75
CA THR A 88 9.99 -32.61 11.95
C THR A 88 10.58 -32.97 10.60
N PHE A 89 11.88 -33.17 10.58
CA PHE A 89 12.56 -33.59 9.36
C PHE A 89 13.81 -34.42 9.69
N THR A 90 14.15 -35.32 8.79
CA THR A 90 15.41 -36.08 8.81
C THR A 90 16.01 -36.01 7.41
N VAL A 91 17.28 -35.60 7.35
CA VAL A 91 18.03 -35.47 6.10
C VAL A 91 19.00 -36.63 6.00
N SER A 92 18.87 -37.42 4.94
CA SER A 92 19.80 -38.48 4.56
C SER A 92 20.53 -38.07 3.27
N ASP A 93 21.57 -38.82 2.88
CA ASP A 93 22.41 -38.49 1.70
C ASP A 93 21.60 -38.41 0.38
N SER A 94 20.53 -39.18 0.26
CA SER A 94 19.72 -39.25 -0.99
C SER A 94 18.27 -38.80 -0.82
N LEU A 95 17.73 -38.76 0.41
CA LEU A 95 16.34 -38.57 0.70
C LEU A 95 16.14 -37.60 1.88
N VAL A 96 15.08 -36.78 1.83
CA VAL A 96 14.58 -36.02 2.98
C VAL A 96 13.22 -36.57 3.37
N SER A 97 13.10 -37.02 4.60
CA SER A 97 11.83 -37.40 5.20
C SER A 97 11.37 -36.29 6.12
N TYR A 98 10.15 -35.84 5.96
CA TYR A 98 9.57 -34.71 6.73
C TYR A 98 8.11 -34.95 7.07
N THR A 99 7.67 -34.33 8.14
CA THR A 99 6.24 -34.24 8.51
C THR A 99 5.77 -32.81 8.29
N ARG A 100 4.70 -32.63 7.55
CA ARG A 100 4.11 -31.29 7.35
C ARG A 100 3.63 -30.72 8.67
N TYR A 101 3.70 -29.42 8.82
CA TYR A 101 3.20 -28.71 9.98
C TYR A 101 1.70 -28.99 10.18
N GLY A 102 1.31 -29.43 11.40
CA GLY A 102 -0.07 -29.78 11.72
C GLY A 102 -0.55 -31.15 11.22
N THR A 103 0.35 -32.00 10.68
CA THR A 103 0.03 -33.38 10.29
C THR A 103 1.01 -34.37 10.92
N GLU A 104 0.63 -35.64 10.98
CA GLU A 104 1.49 -36.72 11.51
C GLU A 104 2.05 -37.62 10.40
N TYR A 105 1.69 -37.36 9.13
CA TYR A 105 2.13 -38.20 8.02
C TYR A 105 3.56 -37.88 7.61
N LEU A 106 4.42 -38.93 7.60
CA LEU A 106 5.77 -38.85 7.09
C LEU A 106 5.77 -38.92 5.57
N ILE A 107 6.37 -37.91 4.94
CA ILE A 107 6.55 -37.81 3.49
C ILE A 107 8.03 -37.84 3.19
N THR A 108 8.44 -38.62 2.17
CA THR A 108 9.83 -38.70 1.75
C THR A 108 9.98 -38.19 0.33
N ILE A 109 10.95 -37.30 0.10
CA ILE A 109 11.25 -36.69 -1.21
C ILE A 109 12.76 -36.90 -1.51
N PRO A 110 13.13 -37.20 -2.77
CA PRO A 110 14.52 -37.24 -3.19
C PRO A 110 15.20 -35.86 -3.06
N ASN A 111 16.46 -35.85 -2.67
CA ASN A 111 17.23 -34.62 -2.51
C ASN A 111 17.33 -33.80 -3.80
N GLN A 112 17.34 -34.47 -4.97
CA GLN A 112 17.38 -33.81 -6.29
C GLN A 112 16.16 -32.90 -6.58
N ASP A 113 15.02 -33.16 -5.91
CA ASP A 113 13.78 -32.42 -6.05
C ASP A 113 13.67 -31.23 -5.07
N LEU A 114 14.77 -30.85 -4.42
CA LEU A 114 14.80 -29.82 -3.39
C LEU A 114 15.78 -28.69 -3.70
N VAL A 115 15.49 -27.49 -3.18
CA VAL A 115 16.39 -26.34 -3.20
C VAL A 115 17.23 -26.36 -1.93
N PHE A 116 18.56 -26.36 -2.07
CA PHE A 116 19.48 -26.36 -0.94
C PHE A 116 19.92 -24.93 -0.59
N ALA A 117 19.87 -24.58 0.69
CA ALA A 117 20.43 -23.36 1.22
C ALA A 117 21.97 -23.47 1.24
N HIS A 118 22.65 -22.61 0.48
CA HIS A 118 24.10 -22.57 0.39
C HIS A 118 24.77 -23.97 0.13
N GLY A 119 24.04 -24.87 -0.54
CA GLY A 119 24.51 -26.20 -0.89
C GLY A 119 24.63 -27.19 0.28
N LYS A 120 24.12 -26.86 1.48
CA LYS A 120 24.32 -27.71 2.69
C LYS A 120 23.04 -28.28 3.29
N SER A 121 21.93 -27.56 3.24
CA SER A 121 20.68 -28.03 3.85
C SER A 121 19.48 -27.62 3.00
N PRO A 122 18.47 -28.48 2.80
CA PRO A 122 17.21 -28.11 2.12
C PRO A 122 16.23 -27.40 3.06
N ILE A 123 16.60 -27.18 4.31
CA ILE A 123 15.75 -26.59 5.34
C ILE A 123 16.09 -25.10 5.50
N PHE A 124 15.05 -24.27 5.48
CA PHE A 124 15.09 -22.83 5.68
C PHE A 124 14.25 -22.50 6.91
N SER A 125 14.79 -21.73 7.83
CA SER A 125 14.05 -21.25 9.00
C SER A 125 13.55 -19.84 8.75
N LYS A 126 12.29 -19.57 9.13
CA LYS A 126 11.66 -18.25 9.03
C LYS A 126 10.98 -17.90 10.35
N THR A 127 11.36 -16.75 10.90
CA THR A 127 10.72 -16.21 12.11
C THR A 127 9.60 -15.26 11.73
N PHE A 128 8.41 -15.49 12.24
CA PHE A 128 7.24 -14.64 12.08
C PHE A 128 7.19 -13.60 13.22
N PHE A 129 7.85 -12.46 13.04
CA PHE A 129 8.02 -11.44 14.09
C PHE A 129 6.70 -10.96 14.70
N LEU A 130 5.68 -10.74 13.87
CA LEU A 130 4.32 -10.36 14.32
C LEU A 130 3.32 -11.54 14.21
N GLY A 131 3.83 -12.77 14.01
CA GLY A 131 2.98 -13.92 13.77
C GLY A 131 2.38 -13.94 12.37
N THR A 132 1.30 -14.72 12.22
CA THR A 132 0.60 -14.90 10.94
C THR A 132 -0.87 -14.50 11.03
N ASP A 133 -1.45 -14.17 9.90
CA ASP A 133 -2.89 -13.95 9.79
C ASP A 133 -3.69 -15.27 9.66
N LYS A 134 -5.01 -15.16 9.52
CA LYS A 134 -5.91 -16.32 9.35
C LYS A 134 -5.64 -17.20 8.12
N TYR A 135 -4.82 -16.72 7.18
CA TYR A 135 -4.40 -17.47 5.99
C TYR A 135 -2.95 -17.96 6.09
N GLY A 136 -2.30 -17.80 7.26
CA GLY A 136 -0.92 -18.18 7.47
C GLY A 136 0.10 -17.31 6.76
N ARG A 137 -0.26 -16.05 6.41
CA ARG A 137 0.63 -15.08 5.77
C ARG A 137 1.37 -14.27 6.82
N ASP A 138 2.60 -13.88 6.53
CA ASP A 138 3.41 -13.06 7.42
C ASP A 138 2.81 -11.67 7.66
N LEU A 139 2.39 -11.41 8.90
CA LEU A 139 1.69 -10.17 9.26
C LEU A 139 2.59 -8.95 9.14
N LEU A 140 3.88 -9.06 9.52
CA LEU A 140 4.83 -7.96 9.40
C LEU A 140 5.02 -7.54 7.94
N SER A 141 5.26 -8.50 7.05
CA SER A 141 5.43 -8.24 5.62
C SER A 141 4.20 -7.56 5.02
N ARG A 142 3.02 -8.02 5.41
CA ARG A 142 1.77 -7.41 4.96
C ARG A 142 1.58 -5.98 5.42
N LEU A 143 1.94 -5.65 6.66
CA LEU A 143 1.90 -4.28 7.17
C LEU A 143 2.86 -3.37 6.40
N ILE A 144 4.08 -3.84 6.13
CA ILE A 144 5.08 -3.08 5.36
C ILE A 144 4.57 -2.81 3.93
N VAL A 145 4.06 -3.83 3.24
CA VAL A 145 3.51 -3.67 1.88
C VAL A 145 2.23 -2.83 1.88
N ALA A 146 1.37 -2.95 2.91
CA ALA A 146 0.17 -2.13 3.06
C ALA A 146 0.47 -0.64 3.20
N THR A 147 1.59 -0.26 3.84
CA THR A 147 2.04 1.15 3.93
C THR A 147 2.18 1.77 2.54
N ARG A 148 2.73 1.04 1.58
CA ARG A 148 2.87 1.48 0.19
C ARG A 148 1.51 1.75 -0.47
N ILE A 149 0.57 0.81 -0.30
CA ILE A 149 -0.78 0.94 -0.87
C ILE A 149 -1.48 2.15 -0.25
N SER A 150 -1.43 2.29 1.07
CA SER A 150 -2.06 3.40 1.79
C SER A 150 -1.51 4.77 1.37
N LEU A 151 -0.19 4.90 1.23
CA LEU A 151 0.42 6.15 0.75
C LEU A 151 0.07 6.44 -0.72
N ALA A 152 0.05 5.42 -1.58
CA ALA A 152 -0.34 5.59 -2.98
C ALA A 152 -1.80 6.05 -3.10
N VAL A 153 -2.73 5.44 -2.33
CA VAL A 153 -4.13 5.88 -2.26
C VAL A 153 -4.21 7.35 -1.87
N GLY A 154 -3.58 7.70 -0.73
CA GLY A 154 -3.61 9.07 -0.22
C GLY A 154 -3.06 10.08 -1.24
N PHE A 155 -1.89 9.81 -1.80
CA PHE A 155 -1.22 10.72 -2.74
C PHE A 155 -2.02 10.93 -4.03
N ILE A 156 -2.47 9.85 -4.66
CA ILE A 156 -3.24 9.92 -5.92
C ILE A 156 -4.59 10.62 -5.68
N SER A 157 -5.29 10.27 -4.60
CA SER A 157 -6.58 10.86 -4.28
C SER A 157 -6.47 12.37 -4.00
N VAL A 158 -5.44 12.77 -3.22
CA VAL A 158 -5.18 14.20 -2.94
C VAL A 158 -4.82 14.94 -4.23
N PHE A 159 -3.99 14.34 -5.09
CA PHE A 159 -3.63 14.96 -6.37
C PHE A 159 -4.86 15.23 -7.26
N ILE A 160 -5.74 14.23 -7.42
CA ILE A 160 -7.00 14.38 -8.17
C ILE A 160 -7.88 15.46 -7.53
N SER A 161 -8.04 15.40 -6.22
CA SER A 161 -8.85 16.35 -5.45
C SER A 161 -8.35 17.79 -5.57
N LEU A 162 -7.03 17.99 -5.47
CA LEU A 162 -6.41 19.31 -5.65
C LEU A 162 -6.60 19.83 -7.08
N LEU A 163 -6.36 19.00 -8.09
CA LEU A 163 -6.49 19.40 -9.49
C LEU A 163 -7.91 19.91 -9.79
N ILE A 164 -8.94 19.16 -9.41
CA ILE A 164 -10.33 19.51 -9.64
C ILE A 164 -10.76 20.68 -8.73
N GLY A 165 -10.44 20.58 -7.44
CA GLY A 165 -10.88 21.53 -6.43
C GLY A 165 -10.26 22.92 -6.62
N ILE A 166 -8.96 23.01 -6.91
CA ILE A 166 -8.29 24.28 -7.19
C ILE A 166 -8.90 24.90 -8.45
N THR A 167 -9.03 24.14 -9.52
CA THR A 167 -9.57 24.64 -10.78
C THR A 167 -10.98 25.20 -10.61
N LEU A 168 -11.91 24.43 -10.05
CA LEU A 168 -13.28 24.87 -9.86
C LEU A 168 -13.39 25.98 -8.82
N GLY A 169 -12.60 25.94 -7.75
CA GLY A 169 -12.58 26.99 -6.72
C GLY A 169 -12.06 28.32 -7.27
N LEU A 170 -11.03 28.30 -8.11
CA LEU A 170 -10.52 29.48 -8.81
C LEU A 170 -11.59 30.08 -9.73
N PHE A 171 -12.22 29.26 -10.57
CA PHE A 171 -13.27 29.74 -11.47
C PHE A 171 -14.46 30.37 -10.70
N ALA A 172 -14.93 29.71 -9.66
CA ALA A 172 -16.00 30.23 -8.83
C ALA A 172 -15.64 31.56 -8.17
N GLY A 173 -14.46 31.66 -7.54
CA GLY A 173 -14.02 32.86 -6.85
C GLY A 173 -13.66 34.02 -7.79
N TYR A 174 -13.03 33.69 -8.94
CA TYR A 174 -12.56 34.71 -9.89
C TYR A 174 -13.70 35.32 -10.71
N TYR A 175 -14.51 34.52 -11.40
CA TYR A 175 -15.56 35.03 -12.28
C TYR A 175 -16.80 35.46 -11.49
N GLY A 176 -17.13 34.77 -10.39
CA GLY A 176 -18.31 35.11 -9.60
C GLY A 176 -19.61 34.87 -10.36
N SER A 177 -20.66 35.68 -10.04
CA SER A 177 -21.95 35.73 -10.75
C SER A 177 -22.57 34.33 -10.99
N TRP A 178 -22.88 34.00 -12.23
CA TRP A 178 -23.55 32.76 -12.61
C TRP A 178 -22.61 31.52 -12.45
N ILE A 179 -21.32 31.66 -12.80
CA ILE A 179 -20.33 30.58 -12.68
C ILE A 179 -20.19 30.13 -11.22
N ASP A 180 -20.11 31.10 -10.31
CA ASP A 180 -20.05 30.83 -8.88
C ASP A 180 -21.31 30.09 -8.39
N LYS A 181 -22.48 30.52 -8.80
CA LYS A 181 -23.75 29.87 -8.43
C LYS A 181 -23.83 28.44 -8.93
N CYS A 182 -23.39 28.16 -10.16
CA CYS A 182 -23.38 26.82 -10.73
C CYS A 182 -22.40 25.89 -9.97
N ILE A 183 -21.18 26.38 -9.68
CA ILE A 183 -20.19 25.58 -8.95
C ILE A 183 -20.63 25.33 -7.52
N LEU A 184 -21.21 26.33 -6.83
CA LEU A 184 -21.78 26.14 -5.49
C LEU A 184 -22.95 25.16 -5.49
N TRP A 185 -23.80 25.20 -6.52
CA TRP A 185 -24.88 24.24 -6.67
C TRP A 185 -24.30 22.80 -6.79
N LEU A 186 -23.30 22.62 -7.65
CA LEU A 186 -22.62 21.32 -7.82
C LEU A 186 -21.99 20.85 -6.49
N ILE A 187 -21.30 21.73 -5.77
CA ILE A 187 -20.74 21.46 -4.44
C ILE A 187 -21.83 20.97 -3.48
N ASN A 188 -22.99 21.64 -3.45
CA ASN A 188 -24.08 21.29 -2.55
C ASN A 188 -24.73 19.94 -2.93
N VAL A 189 -24.86 19.63 -4.23
CA VAL A 189 -25.33 18.32 -4.71
C VAL A 189 -24.40 17.20 -4.23
N VAL A 190 -23.10 17.36 -4.42
CA VAL A 190 -22.12 16.35 -3.97
C VAL A 190 -22.13 16.20 -2.45
N TRP A 191 -22.26 17.28 -1.70
CA TRP A 191 -22.31 17.27 -0.24
C TRP A 191 -23.60 16.67 0.34
N SER A 192 -24.69 16.66 -0.45
CA SER A 192 -25.94 16.03 -0.02
C SER A 192 -25.84 14.50 0.07
N ILE A 193 -24.84 13.92 -0.59
CA ILE A 193 -24.62 12.48 -0.60
C ILE A 193 -23.57 12.10 0.47
N PRO A 194 -23.85 11.15 1.36
CA PRO A 194 -22.83 10.67 2.31
C PRO A 194 -21.58 10.19 1.56
N THR A 195 -20.41 10.77 1.90
CA THR A 195 -19.14 10.56 1.18
C THR A 195 -18.79 9.07 1.00
N LEU A 196 -19.03 8.26 2.04
CA LEU A 196 -18.75 6.81 1.98
C LEU A 196 -19.59 6.12 0.91
N LEU A 197 -20.89 6.44 0.83
CA LEU A 197 -21.78 5.86 -0.18
C LEU A 197 -21.38 6.27 -1.58
N MET A 198 -20.99 7.53 -1.76
CA MET A 198 -20.51 8.05 -3.05
C MET A 198 -19.22 7.37 -3.50
N VAL A 199 -18.23 7.17 -2.59
CA VAL A 199 -17.00 6.43 -2.90
C VAL A 199 -17.32 4.99 -3.33
N ILE A 200 -18.21 4.32 -2.61
CA ILE A 200 -18.62 2.94 -2.96
C ILE A 200 -19.30 2.92 -4.33
N ALA A 201 -20.24 3.81 -4.58
CA ALA A 201 -20.98 3.88 -5.85
C ALA A 201 -20.04 4.12 -7.03
N ILE A 202 -19.11 5.09 -6.93
CA ILE A 202 -18.11 5.37 -7.97
C ILE A 202 -17.18 4.19 -8.17
N SER A 203 -16.70 3.57 -7.08
CA SER A 203 -15.80 2.41 -7.16
C SER A 203 -16.48 1.23 -7.87
N LEU A 204 -17.75 0.97 -7.58
CA LEU A 204 -18.52 -0.09 -8.24
C LEU A 204 -18.77 0.22 -9.72
N ALA A 205 -19.09 1.47 -10.05
CA ALA A 205 -19.31 1.91 -11.44
C ALA A 205 -18.04 1.81 -12.29
N LEU A 206 -16.85 2.05 -11.70
CA LEU A 206 -15.55 1.93 -12.37
C LEU A 206 -15.06 0.47 -12.47
N GLY A 207 -15.71 -0.46 -11.78
CA GLY A 207 -15.36 -1.87 -11.75
C GLY A 207 -14.48 -2.27 -10.57
N LYS A 208 -13.98 -3.53 -10.55
CA LYS A 208 -13.20 -4.09 -9.46
C LYS A 208 -11.70 -3.80 -9.66
N GLY A 209 -11.05 -3.17 -8.69
CA GLY A 209 -9.59 -2.95 -8.70
C GLY A 209 -9.14 -1.90 -7.67
N PHE A 210 -7.84 -1.77 -7.48
CA PHE A 210 -7.27 -0.82 -6.52
C PHE A 210 -7.35 0.63 -7.00
N TRP A 211 -7.06 0.89 -8.27
CA TRP A 211 -7.02 2.24 -8.81
C TRP A 211 -8.40 2.92 -8.83
N GLN A 212 -9.48 2.16 -8.95
CA GLN A 212 -10.84 2.67 -8.91
C GLN A 212 -11.16 3.34 -7.58
N VAL A 213 -10.68 2.76 -6.48
CA VAL A 213 -10.84 3.35 -5.14
C VAL A 213 -10.11 4.70 -5.05
N PHE A 214 -8.89 4.80 -5.61
CA PHE A 214 -8.11 6.04 -5.60
C PHE A 214 -8.82 7.16 -6.34
N VAL A 215 -9.35 6.84 -7.52
CA VAL A 215 -10.13 7.80 -8.33
C VAL A 215 -11.42 8.18 -7.62
N ALA A 216 -12.15 7.21 -7.06
CA ALA A 216 -13.40 7.47 -6.36
C ALA A 216 -13.21 8.42 -5.16
N VAL A 217 -12.18 8.18 -4.33
CA VAL A 217 -11.86 9.07 -3.20
C VAL A 217 -11.46 10.45 -3.70
N GLY A 218 -10.61 10.56 -4.71
CA GLY A 218 -10.20 11.85 -5.27
C GLY A 218 -11.37 12.63 -5.84
N LEU A 219 -12.31 11.95 -6.53
CA LEU A 219 -13.53 12.53 -7.09
C LEU A 219 -14.58 12.92 -6.04
N THR A 220 -14.44 12.52 -4.80
CA THR A 220 -15.35 12.94 -3.72
C THR A 220 -14.77 14.07 -2.88
N MET A 221 -13.45 14.15 -2.71
CA MET A 221 -12.80 15.11 -1.80
C MET A 221 -12.53 16.49 -2.41
N TRP A 222 -12.72 16.69 -3.73
CA TRP A 222 -12.45 17.97 -4.40
C TRP A 222 -13.33 19.11 -3.87
N VAL A 223 -14.51 18.81 -3.35
CA VAL A 223 -15.51 19.80 -2.90
C VAL A 223 -14.99 20.67 -1.76
N GLU A 224 -14.30 20.05 -0.78
CA GLU A 224 -13.68 20.76 0.34
C GLU A 224 -12.58 21.71 -0.15
N VAL A 225 -11.73 21.22 -1.06
CA VAL A 225 -10.67 22.02 -1.67
C VAL A 225 -11.25 23.20 -2.45
N ALA A 226 -12.26 22.94 -3.29
CA ALA A 226 -12.90 23.99 -4.10
C ALA A 226 -13.50 25.11 -3.23
N ARG A 227 -14.12 24.76 -2.11
CA ARG A 227 -14.70 25.73 -1.16
C ARG A 227 -13.63 26.60 -0.50
N VAL A 228 -12.53 25.99 -0.05
CA VAL A 228 -11.41 26.70 0.57
C VAL A 228 -10.76 27.65 -0.45
N VAL A 229 -10.45 27.16 -1.64
CA VAL A 229 -9.83 27.95 -2.71
C VAL A 229 -10.74 29.12 -3.14
N ARG A 230 -12.04 28.85 -3.34
CA ARG A 230 -13.02 29.91 -3.63
C ARG A 230 -13.01 30.99 -2.56
N GLY A 231 -13.04 30.63 -1.27
CA GLY A 231 -12.99 31.58 -0.16
C GLY A 231 -11.73 32.44 -0.17
N GLN A 232 -10.57 31.83 -0.43
CA GLN A 232 -9.28 32.55 -0.56
C GLN A 232 -9.30 33.53 -1.75
N VAL A 233 -9.81 33.11 -2.90
CA VAL A 233 -9.89 33.98 -4.09
C VAL A 233 -10.79 35.17 -3.84
N LEU A 234 -11.94 34.97 -3.19
CA LEU A 234 -12.86 36.09 -2.84
C LEU A 234 -12.19 37.06 -1.88
N SER A 235 -11.47 36.57 -0.88
CA SER A 235 -10.70 37.40 0.06
C SER A 235 -9.60 38.20 -0.66
N LEU A 236 -8.81 37.54 -1.52
CA LEU A 236 -7.74 38.20 -2.29
C LEU A 236 -8.27 39.29 -3.23
N LYS A 237 -9.41 39.07 -3.87
CA LYS A 237 -10.03 40.09 -4.74
C LYS A 237 -10.38 41.41 -4.03
N GLN A 238 -10.52 41.37 -2.69
CA GLN A 238 -10.85 42.57 -1.89
C GLN A 238 -9.59 43.32 -1.42
N MET A 239 -8.39 42.78 -1.64
CA MET A 239 -7.16 43.44 -1.26
C MET A 239 -6.87 44.69 -2.11
N GLU A 240 -6.41 45.76 -1.48
CA GLU A 240 -6.19 47.06 -2.10
C GLU A 240 -5.26 47.01 -3.31
N TYR A 241 -4.19 46.21 -3.25
CA TYR A 241 -3.23 46.07 -4.37
C TYR A 241 -3.84 45.36 -5.58
N ILE A 242 -4.82 44.46 -5.39
CA ILE A 242 -5.56 43.83 -6.49
C ILE A 242 -6.53 44.84 -7.11
N GLN A 243 -7.20 45.63 -6.28
CA GLN A 243 -8.10 46.65 -6.75
C GLN A 243 -7.36 47.76 -7.51
N ALA A 244 -6.20 48.20 -7.00
CA ALA A 244 -5.34 49.17 -7.69
C ALA A 244 -4.88 48.65 -9.06
N ALA A 245 -4.47 47.38 -9.16
CA ALA A 245 -4.04 46.77 -10.43
C ALA A 245 -5.18 46.63 -11.46
N ARG A 246 -6.44 46.69 -11.06
CA ARG A 246 -7.60 46.65 -11.97
C ARG A 246 -7.96 48.00 -12.57
N VAL A 247 -7.55 49.08 -11.92
CA VAL A 247 -7.84 50.47 -12.35
C VAL A 247 -6.75 51.01 -13.28
N LEU A 248 -5.55 50.42 -13.24
CA LEU A 248 -4.45 50.70 -14.16
C LEU A 248 -4.61 49.96 -15.48
#